data_19392106d691a30bfbfa64e89c968696
#
_entry.id   19392106d691a30bfbfa64e89c968696
#
_cell.length_a   1.000
_cell.length_b   1.000
_cell.length_c   1.000
_cell.angle_alpha   90.00
_cell.angle_beta   90.00
_cell.angle_gamma   90.00
#
_symmetry.space_group_name_H-M   'P 1'
#
loop_
_entity.id
_entity.type
_entity.pdbx_description
1 polymer ?
#
loop_
_entity_poly.entity_id
_entity_poly.type
_entity_poly.pdbx_seq_one_letter_code
_entity_poly.pdbx_strand_id
1 'polypeptide(L)'
;MTPLWIGIAVLSALAAIFVLLPLVRNRNQAQSLTEAELSEHNVAMFRQRLEELNQELAQGNLLPEQFEQMKSELEQTLLDDVGDKNVPVLRSTRPGILLSLVLIALILLPAVGWYFVKGNSGGVALAMERQNGQMPSVEELVGRLEQSLKQNPDSADGWFLLARTYMNLGRFADAAGAIEEVIRIEGRTAVALAQYAQALYFANQNVMTPQIDALLDEALQADPNEAAALGLRGISSFEAGEYREAIDYWQKALKFIGDPNSANAIRAGVSEAVRRLEAQGETVDVAVGGPSIKVEVDLSAAAKAATSPTDTVFIFARAPQGG
;
A
#
# COMPACT_ATOMS: atom_id res chain seq x y z
N MET A 1 -16.47 -11.74 -9.56
CA MET A 1 -16.48 -10.45 -10.29
C MET A 1 -17.82 -9.72 -10.22
N THR A 2 -18.95 -10.40 -10.36
CA THR A 2 -20.30 -9.82 -10.33
C THR A 2 -20.64 -8.98 -9.08
N PRO A 3 -20.34 -9.37 -7.83
CA PRO A 3 -20.75 -8.58 -6.66
C PRO A 3 -20.03 -7.24 -6.54
N LEU A 4 -18.77 -7.14 -7.00
CA LEU A 4 -18.04 -5.87 -7.01
C LEU A 4 -18.68 -4.87 -8.00
N TRP A 5 -19.01 -5.33 -9.20
CA TRP A 5 -19.67 -4.50 -10.20
C TRP A 5 -21.07 -4.06 -9.78
N ILE A 6 -21.79 -4.92 -9.06
CA ILE A 6 -23.08 -4.58 -8.46
C ILE A 6 -22.88 -3.48 -7.40
N GLY A 7 -21.88 -3.59 -6.53
CA GLY A 7 -21.56 -2.57 -5.52
C GLY A 7 -21.21 -1.22 -6.15
N ILE A 8 -20.35 -1.20 -7.18
CA ILE A 8 -20.00 0.03 -7.92
C ILE A 8 -21.23 0.62 -8.60
N ALA A 9 -22.07 -0.19 -9.24
CA ALA A 9 -23.30 0.27 -9.90
C ALA A 9 -24.27 0.88 -8.90
N VAL A 10 -24.49 0.27 -7.73
CA VAL A 10 -25.36 0.78 -6.65
C VAL A 10 -24.84 2.10 -6.10
N LEU A 11 -23.54 2.21 -5.81
CA LEU A 11 -22.93 3.47 -5.31
C LEU A 11 -23.01 4.58 -6.36
N SER A 12 -22.78 4.26 -7.64
CA SER A 12 -22.91 5.21 -8.73
C SER A 12 -24.35 5.68 -8.93
N ALA A 13 -25.31 4.78 -8.81
CA ALA A 13 -26.74 5.12 -8.87
C ALA A 13 -27.16 6.01 -7.69
N LEU A 14 -26.71 5.73 -6.47
CA LEU A 14 -26.96 6.55 -5.29
C LEU A 14 -26.35 7.95 -5.43
N ALA A 15 -25.11 8.05 -5.92
CA ALA A 15 -24.45 9.33 -6.18
C ALA A 15 -25.19 10.14 -7.25
N ALA A 16 -25.64 9.49 -8.33
CA ALA A 16 -26.42 10.13 -9.38
C ALA A 16 -27.79 10.62 -8.83
N ILE A 17 -28.47 9.83 -8.03
CA ILE A 17 -29.72 10.21 -7.37
C ILE A 17 -29.49 11.42 -6.46
N PHE A 18 -28.46 11.41 -5.64
CA PHE A 18 -28.13 12.50 -4.72
C PHE A 18 -27.86 13.83 -5.45
N VAL A 19 -27.23 13.79 -6.61
CA VAL A 19 -26.97 14.98 -7.44
C VAL A 19 -28.18 15.41 -8.25
N LEU A 20 -28.95 14.47 -8.80
CA LEU A 20 -30.08 14.78 -9.69
C LEU A 20 -31.35 15.15 -8.93
N LEU A 21 -31.60 14.54 -7.76
CA LEU A 21 -32.81 14.76 -6.97
C LEU A 21 -33.05 16.24 -6.60
N PRO A 22 -32.06 16.99 -6.07
CA PRO A 22 -32.23 18.41 -5.78
C PRO A 22 -32.39 19.27 -7.04
N LEU A 23 -31.75 18.87 -8.16
CA LEU A 23 -31.90 19.58 -9.44
C LEU A 23 -33.30 19.45 -10.03
N VAL A 24 -33.92 18.26 -9.91
CA VAL A 24 -35.29 18.00 -10.37
C VAL A 24 -36.31 18.65 -9.41
N ARG A 25 -36.08 18.52 -8.10
CA ARG A 25 -36.99 19.06 -7.07
C ARG A 25 -37.05 20.59 -7.07
N ASN A 26 -35.89 21.25 -7.25
CA ASN A 26 -35.82 22.71 -7.37
C ASN A 26 -36.45 23.24 -8.66
N ARG A 27 -36.63 22.41 -9.69
CA ARG A 27 -37.26 22.78 -10.94
C ARG A 27 -38.76 23.08 -10.74
N ASN A 28 -39.43 22.34 -9.85
CA ASN A 28 -40.87 22.53 -9.57
C ASN A 28 -41.15 23.70 -8.64
N GLN A 29 -40.22 24.10 -7.77
CA GLN A 29 -40.37 25.23 -6.88
C GLN A 29 -40.10 26.61 -7.52
N ALA A 30 -39.30 26.65 -8.58
CA ALA A 30 -38.94 27.94 -9.22
C ALA A 30 -39.89 28.35 -10.35
N GLN A 31 -40.94 27.56 -10.66
CA GLN A 31 -41.99 27.90 -11.62
C GLN A 31 -43.25 28.47 -10.96
N SER A 32 -43.32 28.60 -9.65
CA SER A 32 -44.57 28.99 -8.93
C SER A 32 -44.61 30.41 -8.37
N LEU A 33 -43.59 31.23 -8.62
CA LEU A 33 -43.79 32.69 -8.49
C LEU A 33 -44.23 33.20 -9.86
N THR A 34 -45.47 32.97 -10.16
CA THR A 34 -46.10 33.46 -11.38
C THR A 34 -46.20 35.00 -11.30
N GLU A 35 -46.13 35.69 -12.45
CA GLU A 35 -46.43 37.15 -12.57
C GLU A 35 -47.70 37.55 -11.82
N ALA A 36 -48.66 36.61 -11.66
CA ALA A 36 -49.87 36.79 -10.86
C ALA A 36 -49.59 36.95 -9.36
N GLU A 37 -48.65 36.19 -8.76
CA GLU A 37 -48.34 36.30 -7.31
C GLU A 37 -47.54 37.56 -6.97
N LEU A 38 -46.64 38.00 -7.87
CA LEU A 38 -45.96 39.27 -7.72
C LEU A 38 -46.91 40.45 -7.85
N SER A 39 -47.86 40.39 -8.81
CA SER A 39 -48.89 41.39 -8.97
C SER A 39 -49.87 41.43 -7.76
N GLU A 40 -50.26 40.27 -7.23
CA GLU A 40 -51.12 40.17 -6.06
C GLU A 40 -50.44 40.70 -4.78
N HIS A 41 -49.14 40.46 -4.62
CA HIS A 41 -48.34 41.01 -3.52
C HIS A 41 -48.19 42.54 -3.60
N ASN A 42 -47.93 43.08 -4.78
CA ASN A 42 -47.86 44.54 -5.00
C ASN A 42 -49.19 45.25 -4.74
N VAL A 43 -50.32 44.62 -5.15
CA VAL A 43 -51.65 45.13 -4.86
C VAL A 43 -51.98 45.06 -3.36
N ALA A 44 -51.54 44.03 -2.65
CA ALA A 44 -51.73 43.92 -1.19
C ALA A 44 -50.93 44.99 -0.44
N MET A 45 -49.68 45.26 -0.84
CA MET A 45 -48.85 46.35 -0.29
C MET A 45 -49.46 47.70 -0.53
N PHE A 46 -50.00 47.94 -1.73
CA PHE A 46 -50.70 49.19 -2.08
C PHE A 46 -51.94 49.39 -1.15
N ARG A 47 -52.78 48.39 -0.94
CA ARG A 47 -53.95 48.47 -0.05
C ARG A 47 -53.55 48.78 1.38
N GLN A 48 -52.48 48.15 1.89
CA GLN A 48 -51.99 48.39 3.23
C GLN A 48 -51.52 49.86 3.38
N ARG A 49 -50.77 50.37 2.41
CA ARG A 49 -50.28 51.75 2.44
C ARG A 49 -51.37 52.78 2.31
N LEU A 50 -52.40 52.48 1.50
CA LEU A 50 -53.58 53.34 1.40
C LEU A 50 -54.36 53.41 2.70
N GLU A 51 -54.50 52.29 3.42
CA GLU A 51 -55.17 52.20 4.73
C GLU A 51 -54.37 52.99 5.80
N GLU A 52 -53.01 52.91 5.79
CA GLU A 52 -52.17 53.75 6.67
C GLU A 52 -52.37 55.22 6.42
N LEU A 53 -52.42 55.65 5.17
CA LEU A 53 -52.69 57.09 4.79
C LEU A 53 -54.06 57.55 5.24
N ASN A 54 -55.13 56.71 5.12
CA ASN A 54 -56.47 56.96 5.60
C ASN A 54 -56.51 57.14 7.12
N GLN A 55 -55.78 56.32 7.86
CA GLN A 55 -55.65 56.42 9.32
C GLN A 55 -54.94 57.67 9.76
N GLU A 56 -53.83 58.06 9.09
CA GLU A 56 -53.15 59.32 9.37
C GLU A 56 -54.00 60.54 9.10
N LEU A 57 -54.80 60.54 8.03
CA LEU A 57 -55.77 61.59 7.74
C LEU A 57 -56.86 61.64 8.83
N ALA A 58 -57.45 60.54 9.26
CA ALA A 58 -58.47 60.43 10.30
C ALA A 58 -57.96 60.90 11.67
N GLN A 59 -56.67 60.70 11.98
CA GLN A 59 -56.00 61.18 13.20
C GLN A 59 -55.61 62.65 13.15
N GLY A 60 -55.75 63.33 11.99
CA GLY A 60 -55.42 64.72 11.83
C GLY A 60 -53.95 64.99 11.67
N ASN A 61 -53.11 63.95 11.45
CA ASN A 61 -51.70 64.03 11.26
C ASN A 61 -51.32 64.38 9.81
N LEU A 62 -52.30 64.31 8.88
CA LEU A 62 -52.06 64.60 7.45
C LEU A 62 -53.13 65.61 7.00
N LEU A 63 -52.71 66.61 6.22
CA LEU A 63 -53.64 67.55 5.60
C LEU A 63 -54.36 66.92 4.40
N PRO A 64 -55.60 67.25 4.11
CA PRO A 64 -56.35 66.67 2.98
C PRO A 64 -55.66 66.84 1.64
N GLU A 65 -55.00 67.97 1.41
CA GLU A 65 -54.21 68.20 0.17
C GLU A 65 -52.98 67.29 0.06
N GLN A 66 -52.31 67.03 1.17
CA GLN A 66 -51.18 66.11 1.24
C GLN A 66 -51.61 64.66 1.05
N PHE A 67 -52.78 64.29 1.58
CA PHE A 67 -53.36 62.99 1.37
C PHE A 67 -53.60 62.68 -0.11
N GLU A 68 -54.29 63.66 -0.84
CA GLU A 68 -54.50 63.45 -2.28
C GLU A 68 -53.26 63.40 -3.09
N GLN A 69 -52.24 64.16 -2.72
CA GLN A 69 -50.94 64.10 -3.38
C GLN A 69 -50.23 62.72 -3.17
N MET A 70 -50.13 62.27 -1.94
CA MET A 70 -49.50 60.97 -1.60
C MET A 70 -50.28 59.79 -2.17
N LYS A 71 -51.59 59.86 -2.21
CA LYS A 71 -52.46 58.88 -2.85
C LYS A 71 -52.20 58.80 -4.35
N SER A 72 -52.10 60.00 -5.04
CA SER A 72 -51.79 60.06 -6.45
C SER A 72 -50.41 59.50 -6.79
N GLU A 73 -49.41 59.81 -5.96
CA GLU A 73 -48.06 59.19 -6.09
C GLU A 73 -48.06 57.67 -5.91
N LEU A 74 -48.82 57.15 -4.94
CA LEU A 74 -48.97 55.75 -4.68
C LEU A 74 -49.69 55.00 -5.83
N GLU A 75 -50.72 55.62 -6.40
CA GLU A 75 -51.45 55.13 -7.58
C GLU A 75 -50.55 55.08 -8.83
N GLN A 76 -49.74 56.14 -9.01
CA GLN A 76 -48.79 56.21 -10.12
C GLN A 76 -47.67 55.16 -10.01
N THR A 77 -47.16 54.92 -8.78
CA THR A 77 -46.17 53.86 -8.52
C THR A 77 -46.74 52.49 -8.80
N LEU A 78 -48.00 52.22 -8.43
CA LEU A 78 -48.65 50.96 -8.74
C LEU A 78 -48.85 50.75 -10.25
N LEU A 79 -49.18 51.84 -10.99
CA LEU A 79 -49.34 51.78 -12.44
C LEU A 79 -47.99 51.50 -13.14
N ASP A 80 -46.90 52.09 -12.65
CA ASP A 80 -45.57 51.88 -13.16
C ASP A 80 -45.09 50.44 -12.87
N ASP A 81 -45.30 49.94 -11.65
CA ASP A 81 -44.93 48.56 -11.24
C ASP A 81 -45.73 47.48 -11.99
N VAL A 82 -47.03 47.76 -12.27
CA VAL A 82 -47.88 46.82 -13.03
C VAL A 82 -47.69 47.01 -14.55
N GLY A 83 -47.30 48.21 -14.99
CA GLY A 83 -47.12 48.55 -16.39
C GLY A 83 -45.78 48.17 -17.00
N ASP A 84 -44.75 48.07 -16.22
CA ASP A 84 -43.39 47.78 -16.71
C ASP A 84 -43.18 46.27 -16.94
N LYS A 85 -43.58 45.79 -18.12
CA LYS A 85 -43.39 44.40 -18.58
C LYS A 85 -41.89 44.06 -18.85
N ASN A 86 -40.98 44.99 -18.57
CA ASN A 86 -39.53 44.83 -18.86
C ASN A 86 -38.68 44.72 -17.61
N VAL A 87 -39.14 44.13 -16.52
CA VAL A 87 -38.21 43.72 -15.46
C VAL A 87 -37.32 42.67 -16.09
N PRO A 88 -35.98 42.87 -16.18
CA PRO A 88 -35.07 41.87 -16.69
C PRO A 88 -35.11 40.72 -15.69
N VAL A 89 -35.94 39.71 -15.98
CA VAL A 89 -35.83 38.39 -15.31
C VAL A 89 -34.40 37.96 -15.53
N LEU A 90 -33.56 38.06 -14.50
CA LEU A 90 -32.28 37.42 -14.46
C LEU A 90 -32.51 35.94 -14.77
N ARG A 91 -32.45 35.59 -16.03
CA ARG A 91 -32.44 34.19 -16.46
C ARG A 91 -31.22 33.58 -15.79
N SER A 92 -31.46 32.97 -14.63
CA SER A 92 -30.53 32.05 -14.05
C SER A 92 -30.24 31.03 -15.14
N THR A 93 -29.11 31.16 -15.78
CA THR A 93 -28.57 30.16 -16.71
C THR A 93 -28.24 28.95 -15.85
N ARG A 94 -29.25 28.14 -15.58
CA ARG A 94 -29.12 26.90 -14.82
C ARG A 94 -28.33 25.96 -15.65
N PRO A 95 -27.27 25.37 -15.10
CA PRO A 95 -26.55 24.31 -15.81
C PRO A 95 -27.58 23.24 -16.17
N GLY A 96 -27.77 23.04 -17.48
CA GLY A 96 -28.73 22.05 -17.96
C GLY A 96 -28.39 20.66 -17.47
N ILE A 97 -29.37 19.76 -17.41
CA ILE A 97 -29.20 18.35 -17.03
C ILE A 97 -28.01 17.73 -17.77
N LEU A 98 -27.75 18.15 -19.01
CA LEU A 98 -26.58 17.76 -19.81
C LEU A 98 -25.24 18.12 -19.13
N LEU A 99 -25.10 19.30 -18.56
CA LEU A 99 -23.87 19.68 -17.85
C LEU A 99 -23.64 18.83 -16.60
N SER A 100 -24.72 18.51 -15.86
CA SER A 100 -24.65 17.64 -14.69
C SER A 100 -24.25 16.21 -15.07
N LEU A 101 -24.76 15.69 -16.17
CA LEU A 101 -24.39 14.37 -16.70
C LEU A 101 -22.94 14.34 -17.17
N VAL A 102 -22.47 15.41 -17.82
CA VAL A 102 -21.06 15.55 -18.24
C VAL A 102 -20.14 15.57 -17.03
N LEU A 103 -20.48 16.32 -15.96
CA LEU A 103 -19.69 16.35 -14.73
C LEU A 103 -19.64 14.97 -14.04
N ILE A 104 -20.76 14.25 -13.97
CA ILE A 104 -20.79 12.89 -13.44
C ILE A 104 -19.92 11.96 -14.26
N ALA A 105 -20.01 12.02 -15.59
CA ALA A 105 -19.20 11.21 -16.50
C ALA A 105 -17.70 11.55 -16.36
N LEU A 106 -17.35 12.82 -16.21
CA LEU A 106 -15.98 13.30 -16.04
C LEU A 106 -15.32 12.77 -14.75
N ILE A 107 -16.09 12.49 -13.71
CA ILE A 107 -15.60 11.91 -12.45
C ILE A 107 -15.57 10.38 -12.53
N LEU A 108 -16.63 9.75 -13.04
CA LEU A 108 -16.74 8.29 -13.05
C LEU A 108 -15.82 7.61 -14.06
N LEU A 109 -15.68 8.16 -15.28
CA LEU A 109 -14.86 7.54 -16.30
C LEU A 109 -13.37 7.43 -15.94
N PRO A 110 -12.72 8.49 -15.40
CA PRO A 110 -11.34 8.38 -14.92
C PRO A 110 -11.19 7.42 -13.73
N ALA A 111 -12.16 7.41 -12.80
CA ALA A 111 -12.12 6.52 -11.65
C ALA A 111 -12.21 5.03 -12.07
N VAL A 112 -13.10 4.73 -13.00
CA VAL A 112 -13.24 3.38 -13.59
C VAL A 112 -11.99 3.04 -14.40
N GLY A 113 -11.49 3.96 -15.22
CA GLY A 113 -10.25 3.77 -15.99
C GLY A 113 -9.04 3.51 -15.09
N TRP A 114 -8.88 4.30 -14.03
CA TRP A 114 -7.83 4.09 -13.02
C TRP A 114 -7.94 2.72 -12.35
N TYR A 115 -9.17 2.28 -12.02
CA TYR A 115 -9.40 0.97 -11.44
C TYR A 115 -8.99 -0.17 -12.40
N PHE A 116 -9.24 -0.05 -13.71
CA PHE A 116 -8.80 -1.04 -14.68
C PHE A 116 -7.29 -1.11 -14.84
N VAL A 117 -6.58 0.03 -14.68
CA VAL A 117 -5.12 0.10 -14.85
C VAL A 117 -4.37 -0.29 -13.57
N LYS A 118 -4.87 0.11 -12.41
CA LYS A 118 -4.19 -0.05 -11.11
C LYS A 118 -4.95 -0.92 -10.11
N GLY A 119 -6.19 -1.30 -10.40
CA GLY A 119 -7.04 -2.07 -9.48
C GLY A 119 -6.58 -3.52 -9.36
N ASN A 120 -6.42 -3.98 -8.12
CA ASN A 120 -6.10 -5.38 -7.82
C ASN A 120 -7.37 -6.24 -7.74
N SER A 121 -7.96 -6.55 -8.89
CA SER A 121 -9.14 -7.42 -8.97
C SER A 121 -8.87 -8.86 -8.45
N GLY A 122 -7.62 -9.32 -8.57
CA GLY A 122 -7.17 -10.60 -8.04
C GLY A 122 -7.18 -10.65 -6.50
N GLY A 123 -6.78 -9.56 -5.86
CA GLY A 123 -6.81 -9.45 -4.39
C GLY A 123 -8.22 -9.50 -3.81
N VAL A 124 -9.20 -8.88 -4.49
CA VAL A 124 -10.63 -8.95 -4.08
C VAL A 124 -11.19 -10.35 -4.22
N ALA A 125 -10.86 -11.07 -5.31
CA ALA A 125 -11.27 -12.46 -5.49
C ALA A 125 -10.70 -13.36 -4.39
N LEU A 126 -9.41 -13.18 -4.05
CA LEU A 126 -8.74 -13.93 -2.98
C LEU A 126 -9.35 -13.64 -1.59
N ALA A 127 -9.72 -12.38 -1.32
CA ALA A 127 -10.38 -12.01 -0.08
C ALA A 127 -11.77 -12.66 0.06
N MET A 128 -12.53 -12.78 -1.03
CA MET A 128 -13.83 -13.44 -1.06
C MET A 128 -13.70 -14.96 -0.90
N GLU A 129 -12.70 -15.60 -1.52
CA GLU A 129 -12.42 -17.04 -1.34
C GLU A 129 -12.03 -17.35 0.10
N ARG A 130 -11.24 -16.48 0.74
CA ARG A 130 -10.88 -16.57 2.15
C ARG A 130 -12.12 -16.49 3.08
N GLN A 131 -13.07 -15.62 2.72
CA GLN A 131 -14.31 -15.43 3.48
C GLN A 131 -15.25 -16.63 3.34
N ASN A 132 -15.19 -17.36 2.23
CA ASN A 132 -15.97 -18.58 1.98
C ASN A 132 -15.31 -19.87 2.52
N GLY A 133 -14.18 -19.74 3.25
CA GLY A 133 -13.47 -20.90 3.82
C GLY A 133 -12.71 -21.75 2.80
N GLN A 134 -12.64 -21.33 1.55
CA GLN A 134 -11.87 -21.96 0.48
C GLN A 134 -10.52 -21.25 0.35
N MET A 135 -9.51 -21.74 1.08
CA MET A 135 -8.14 -21.27 0.87
C MET A 135 -7.58 -21.95 -0.38
N PRO A 136 -7.18 -21.19 -1.41
CA PRO A 136 -6.52 -21.79 -2.57
C PRO A 136 -5.22 -22.48 -2.16
N SER A 137 -4.88 -23.56 -2.82
CA SER A 137 -3.59 -24.23 -2.59
C SER A 137 -2.43 -23.31 -3.00
N VAL A 138 -1.25 -23.60 -2.47
CA VAL A 138 -0.05 -22.80 -2.82
C VAL A 138 0.24 -22.91 -4.33
N GLU A 139 0.03 -24.10 -4.90
CA GLU A 139 0.18 -24.35 -6.34
C GLU A 139 -0.79 -23.51 -7.17
N GLU A 140 -2.02 -23.37 -6.71
CA GLU A 140 -3.03 -22.53 -7.37
C GLU A 140 -2.65 -21.04 -7.32
N LEU A 141 -2.11 -20.57 -6.18
CA LEU A 141 -1.62 -19.21 -6.03
C LEU A 141 -0.42 -18.93 -6.95
N VAL A 142 0.50 -19.89 -7.04
CA VAL A 142 1.64 -19.83 -7.99
C VAL A 142 1.13 -19.75 -9.42
N GLY A 143 0.19 -20.62 -9.83
CA GLY A 143 -0.37 -20.59 -11.18
C GLY A 143 -1.07 -19.27 -11.52
N ARG A 144 -1.78 -18.67 -10.57
CA ARG A 144 -2.40 -17.34 -10.74
C ARG A 144 -1.34 -16.25 -10.89
N LEU A 145 -0.23 -16.30 -10.13
CA LEU A 145 0.87 -15.37 -10.23
C LEU A 145 1.59 -15.50 -11.58
N GLU A 146 1.91 -16.72 -12.01
CA GLU A 146 2.46 -17.00 -13.34
C GLU A 146 1.57 -16.45 -14.46
N GLN A 147 0.25 -16.66 -14.37
CA GLN A 147 -0.70 -16.14 -15.35
C GLN A 147 -0.74 -14.61 -15.35
N SER A 148 -0.66 -13.98 -14.18
CA SER A 148 -0.61 -12.52 -14.06
C SER A 148 0.66 -11.94 -14.69
N LEU A 149 1.80 -12.61 -14.51
CA LEU A 149 3.09 -12.20 -15.09
C LEU A 149 3.15 -12.40 -16.61
N LYS A 150 2.42 -13.38 -17.15
CA LYS A 150 2.24 -13.50 -18.62
C LYS A 150 1.47 -12.31 -19.21
N GLN A 151 0.57 -11.69 -18.44
CA GLN A 151 -0.18 -10.50 -18.86
C GLN A 151 0.61 -9.20 -18.62
N ASN A 152 1.44 -9.17 -17.58
CA ASN A 152 2.28 -8.04 -17.19
C ASN A 152 3.74 -8.48 -17.04
N PRO A 153 4.44 -8.76 -18.14
CA PRO A 153 5.79 -9.35 -18.10
C PRO A 153 6.86 -8.41 -17.54
N ASP A 154 6.60 -7.10 -17.48
CA ASP A 154 7.56 -6.11 -17.00
C ASP A 154 7.38 -5.77 -15.51
N SER A 155 6.71 -6.64 -14.73
CA SER A 155 6.59 -6.51 -13.27
C SER A 155 7.76 -7.19 -12.56
N ALA A 156 8.83 -6.47 -12.30
CA ALA A 156 10.01 -7.00 -11.58
C ALA A 156 9.63 -7.50 -10.18
N ASP A 157 8.85 -6.74 -9.42
CA ASP A 157 8.34 -7.16 -8.10
C ASP A 157 7.56 -8.47 -8.16
N GLY A 158 6.77 -8.65 -9.21
CA GLY A 158 5.99 -9.88 -9.42
C GLY A 158 6.88 -11.09 -9.69
N TRP A 159 7.89 -10.93 -10.53
CA TRP A 159 8.89 -11.97 -10.81
C TRP A 159 9.72 -12.30 -9.58
N PHE A 160 10.10 -11.28 -8.81
CA PHE A 160 10.83 -11.48 -7.55
C PHE A 160 10.00 -12.25 -6.52
N LEU A 161 8.70 -11.91 -6.39
CA LEU A 161 7.78 -12.66 -5.53
C LEU A 161 7.63 -14.12 -5.98
N LEU A 162 7.53 -14.36 -7.29
CA LEU A 162 7.44 -15.70 -7.85
C LEU A 162 8.71 -16.51 -7.57
N ALA A 163 9.88 -15.91 -7.78
CA ALA A 163 11.17 -16.53 -7.48
C ALA A 163 11.27 -16.94 -6.01
N ARG A 164 10.92 -16.04 -5.09
CA ARG A 164 10.92 -16.31 -3.65
C ARG A 164 9.93 -17.44 -3.29
N THR A 165 8.79 -17.48 -3.96
CA THR A 165 7.80 -18.54 -3.74
C THR A 165 8.35 -19.88 -4.24
N TYR A 166 8.98 -19.93 -5.41
CA TYR A 166 9.64 -21.12 -5.91
C TYR A 166 10.78 -21.61 -5.01
N MET A 167 11.60 -20.68 -4.46
CA MET A 167 12.63 -21.00 -3.48
C MET A 167 12.06 -21.72 -2.26
N ASN A 168 10.94 -21.21 -1.71
CA ASN A 168 10.27 -21.80 -0.56
C ASN A 168 9.65 -23.17 -0.86
N LEU A 169 9.30 -23.42 -2.11
CA LEU A 169 8.74 -24.71 -2.58
C LEU A 169 9.83 -25.70 -3.01
N GLY A 170 11.11 -25.33 -2.94
CA GLY A 170 12.20 -26.17 -3.42
C GLY A 170 12.28 -26.27 -4.95
N ARG A 171 11.55 -25.42 -5.69
CA ARG A 171 11.57 -25.34 -7.16
C ARG A 171 12.68 -24.39 -7.62
N PHE A 172 13.92 -24.76 -7.32
CA PHE A 172 15.08 -23.86 -7.46
C PHE A 172 15.39 -23.46 -8.91
N ALA A 173 15.20 -24.38 -9.87
CA ALA A 173 15.39 -24.08 -11.28
C ALA A 173 14.36 -23.04 -11.80
N ASP A 174 13.10 -23.18 -11.36
CA ASP A 174 12.06 -22.22 -11.70
C ASP A 174 12.31 -20.86 -11.03
N ALA A 175 12.85 -20.86 -9.80
CA ALA A 175 13.28 -19.66 -9.12
C ALA A 175 14.38 -18.91 -9.89
N ALA A 176 15.38 -19.64 -10.39
CA ALA A 176 16.44 -19.08 -11.23
C ALA A 176 15.85 -18.40 -12.47
N GLY A 177 14.95 -19.07 -13.20
CA GLY A 177 14.28 -18.49 -14.37
C GLY A 177 13.47 -17.23 -14.05
N ALA A 178 12.81 -17.20 -12.89
CA ALA A 178 12.07 -15.99 -12.45
C ALA A 178 13.03 -14.83 -12.11
N ILE A 179 14.20 -15.10 -11.52
CA ILE A 179 15.21 -14.04 -11.27
C ILE A 179 15.86 -13.56 -12.57
N GLU A 180 16.01 -14.42 -13.59
CA GLU A 180 16.47 -13.98 -14.93
C GLU A 180 15.52 -12.89 -15.50
N GLU A 181 14.22 -13.03 -15.31
CA GLU A 181 13.26 -12.00 -15.71
C GLU A 181 13.43 -10.70 -14.89
N VAL A 182 13.71 -10.78 -13.59
CA VAL A 182 14.06 -9.60 -12.79
C VAL A 182 15.29 -8.90 -13.36
N ILE A 183 16.35 -9.66 -13.66
CA ILE A 183 17.58 -9.14 -14.24
C ILE A 183 17.32 -8.51 -15.61
N ARG A 184 16.44 -9.09 -16.43
CA ARG A 184 16.04 -8.53 -17.73
C ARG A 184 15.38 -7.14 -17.57
N ILE A 185 14.57 -6.96 -16.51
CA ILE A 185 13.77 -5.74 -16.30
C ILE A 185 14.60 -4.65 -15.59
N GLU A 186 15.24 -4.99 -14.48
CA GLU A 186 15.95 -4.04 -13.60
C GLU A 186 17.45 -3.96 -13.85
N GLY A 187 17.99 -4.86 -14.67
CA GLY A 187 19.42 -5.00 -14.88
C GLY A 187 20.10 -5.88 -13.83
N ARG A 188 21.40 -5.99 -13.93
CA ARG A 188 22.26 -6.85 -13.10
C ARG A 188 22.60 -6.16 -11.77
N THR A 189 21.59 -6.04 -10.90
CA THR A 189 21.79 -5.47 -9.56
C THR A 189 22.44 -6.48 -8.62
N ALA A 190 23.17 -6.02 -7.58
CA ALA A 190 23.83 -6.90 -6.61
C ALA A 190 22.85 -7.91 -6.00
N VAL A 191 21.67 -7.44 -5.61
CA VAL A 191 20.61 -8.28 -5.01
C VAL A 191 20.12 -9.33 -6.01
N ALA A 192 19.81 -8.95 -7.25
CA ALA A 192 19.33 -9.89 -8.27
C ALA A 192 20.38 -10.95 -8.61
N LEU A 193 21.65 -10.56 -8.76
CA LEU A 193 22.74 -11.47 -9.01
C LEU A 193 22.98 -12.45 -7.85
N ALA A 194 22.94 -11.97 -6.60
CA ALA A 194 23.08 -12.83 -5.42
C ALA A 194 21.93 -13.84 -5.31
N GLN A 195 20.69 -13.40 -5.57
CA GLN A 195 19.52 -14.30 -5.57
C GLN A 195 19.56 -15.31 -6.71
N TYR A 196 20.05 -14.88 -7.89
CA TYR A 196 20.27 -15.80 -9.02
C TYR A 196 21.31 -16.86 -8.70
N ALA A 197 22.46 -16.43 -8.17
CA ALA A 197 23.51 -17.33 -7.71
C ALA A 197 22.99 -18.34 -6.66
N GLN A 198 22.18 -17.88 -5.71
CA GLN A 198 21.57 -18.73 -4.69
C GLN A 198 20.61 -19.75 -5.30
N ALA A 199 19.74 -19.34 -6.23
CA ALA A 199 18.81 -20.25 -6.90
C ALA A 199 19.58 -21.31 -7.71
N LEU A 200 20.63 -20.93 -8.44
CA LEU A 200 21.48 -21.85 -9.18
C LEU A 200 22.24 -22.82 -8.25
N TYR A 201 22.75 -22.35 -7.11
CA TYR A 201 23.45 -23.17 -6.13
C TYR A 201 22.53 -24.29 -5.63
N PHE A 202 21.31 -23.96 -5.22
CA PHE A 202 20.34 -24.97 -4.77
C PHE A 202 19.85 -25.88 -5.92
N ALA A 203 19.64 -25.31 -7.13
CA ALA A 203 19.27 -26.09 -8.31
C ALA A 203 20.34 -27.12 -8.69
N ASN A 204 21.62 -26.77 -8.45
CA ASN A 204 22.78 -27.62 -8.70
C ASN A 204 23.16 -28.50 -7.48
N GLN A 205 22.17 -28.84 -6.65
CA GLN A 205 22.33 -29.76 -5.49
C GLN A 205 23.40 -29.30 -4.49
N ASN A 206 23.50 -28.00 -4.26
CA ASN A 206 24.48 -27.33 -3.39
C ASN A 206 25.93 -27.49 -3.86
N VAL A 207 26.14 -27.56 -5.16
CA VAL A 207 27.50 -27.60 -5.73
C VAL A 207 27.83 -26.23 -6.30
N MET A 208 28.96 -25.67 -5.85
CA MET A 208 29.47 -24.41 -6.39
C MET A 208 30.06 -24.64 -7.80
N THR A 209 29.72 -23.75 -8.71
CA THR A 209 30.20 -23.80 -10.09
C THR A 209 30.89 -22.48 -10.46
N PRO A 210 31.79 -22.50 -11.47
CA PRO A 210 32.41 -21.26 -11.93
C PRO A 210 31.42 -20.17 -12.37
N GLN A 211 30.23 -20.55 -12.83
CA GLN A 211 29.17 -19.61 -13.16
C GLN A 211 28.62 -18.92 -11.90
N ILE A 212 28.38 -19.68 -10.84
CA ILE A 212 27.89 -19.16 -9.56
C ILE A 212 28.98 -18.24 -8.96
N ASP A 213 30.24 -18.65 -8.96
CA ASP A 213 31.33 -17.82 -8.48
C ASP A 213 31.41 -16.48 -9.22
N ALA A 214 31.31 -16.50 -10.54
CA ALA A 214 31.35 -15.28 -11.35
C ALA A 214 30.18 -14.34 -11.02
N LEU A 215 28.98 -14.87 -10.76
CA LEU A 215 27.81 -14.09 -10.34
C LEU A 215 28.02 -13.45 -8.96
N LEU A 216 28.64 -14.20 -8.03
CA LEU A 216 28.95 -13.69 -6.69
C LEU A 216 30.00 -12.57 -6.76
N ASP A 217 31.04 -12.74 -7.59
CA ASP A 217 32.04 -11.70 -7.81
C ASP A 217 31.43 -10.42 -8.36
N GLU A 218 30.56 -10.52 -9.37
CA GLU A 218 29.85 -9.39 -9.93
C GLU A 218 28.92 -8.73 -8.90
N ALA A 219 28.19 -9.51 -8.12
CA ALA A 219 27.33 -9.00 -7.07
C ALA A 219 28.13 -8.21 -6.01
N LEU A 220 29.27 -8.76 -5.56
CA LEU A 220 30.11 -8.12 -4.56
C LEU A 220 30.92 -6.93 -5.11
N GLN A 221 31.17 -6.87 -6.43
CA GLN A 221 31.69 -5.67 -7.08
C GLN A 221 30.65 -4.54 -7.11
N ALA A 222 29.38 -4.87 -7.36
CA ALA A 222 28.27 -3.89 -7.37
C ALA A 222 27.91 -3.42 -5.96
N ASP A 223 27.82 -4.33 -4.99
CA ASP A 223 27.67 -4.04 -3.56
C ASP A 223 28.53 -4.98 -2.70
N PRO A 224 29.64 -4.47 -2.15
CA PRO A 224 30.52 -5.26 -1.29
C PRO A 224 29.88 -5.74 0.03
N ASN A 225 28.66 -5.28 0.35
CA ASN A 225 27.93 -5.62 1.57
C ASN A 225 26.68 -6.48 1.30
N GLU A 226 26.48 -6.95 0.06
CA GLU A 226 25.34 -7.82 -0.25
C GLU A 226 25.38 -9.11 0.58
N ALA A 227 24.45 -9.24 1.52
CA ALA A 227 24.49 -10.28 2.54
C ALA A 227 24.38 -11.70 1.97
N ALA A 228 23.53 -11.91 0.96
CA ALA A 228 23.34 -13.22 0.35
C ALA A 228 24.60 -13.64 -0.44
N ALA A 229 25.21 -12.71 -1.17
CA ALA A 229 26.45 -12.98 -1.89
C ALA A 229 27.60 -13.31 -0.93
N LEU A 230 27.75 -12.54 0.16
CA LEU A 230 28.74 -12.82 1.21
C LEU A 230 28.50 -14.18 1.87
N GLY A 231 27.23 -14.53 2.15
CA GLY A 231 26.87 -15.84 2.70
C GLY A 231 27.32 -17.00 1.81
N LEU A 232 27.01 -16.91 0.51
CA LEU A 232 27.39 -17.94 -0.47
C LEU A 232 28.90 -17.97 -0.72
N ARG A 233 29.58 -16.82 -0.71
CA ARG A 233 31.05 -16.77 -0.84
C ARG A 233 31.71 -17.48 0.34
N GLY A 234 31.18 -17.27 1.54
CA GLY A 234 31.63 -18.03 2.71
C GLY A 234 31.43 -19.54 2.58
N ILE A 235 30.37 -20.00 1.93
CA ILE A 235 30.16 -21.43 1.61
C ILE A 235 31.23 -21.89 0.61
N SER A 236 31.48 -21.13 -0.48
CA SER A 236 32.48 -21.44 -1.48
C SER A 236 33.86 -21.59 -0.85
N SER A 237 34.29 -20.61 -0.03
CA SER A 237 35.57 -20.67 0.68
C SER A 237 35.65 -21.86 1.66
N PHE A 238 34.53 -22.17 2.35
CA PHE A 238 34.51 -23.32 3.25
C PHE A 238 34.68 -24.66 2.51
N GLU A 239 34.02 -24.83 1.36
CA GLU A 239 34.11 -26.01 0.52
C GLU A 239 35.53 -26.17 -0.08
N ALA A 240 36.18 -25.05 -0.36
CA ALA A 240 37.59 -25.02 -0.81
C ALA A 240 38.59 -25.33 0.32
N GLY A 241 38.13 -25.42 1.58
CA GLY A 241 39.00 -25.62 2.75
C GLY A 241 39.66 -24.32 3.27
N GLU A 242 39.25 -23.18 2.73
CA GLU A 242 39.75 -21.84 3.10
C GLU A 242 38.94 -21.30 4.28
N TYR A 243 39.01 -22.00 5.42
CA TYR A 243 38.12 -21.77 6.56
C TYR A 243 38.22 -20.36 7.16
N ARG A 244 39.41 -19.75 7.12
CA ARG A 244 39.61 -18.39 7.64
C ARG A 244 38.85 -17.39 6.77
N GLU A 245 38.96 -17.52 5.47
CA GLU A 245 38.28 -16.67 4.50
C GLU A 245 36.75 -16.85 4.58
N ALA A 246 36.28 -18.08 4.75
CA ALA A 246 34.85 -18.38 4.98
C ALA A 246 34.30 -17.63 6.22
N ILE A 247 35.07 -17.64 7.32
CA ILE A 247 34.72 -16.91 8.54
C ILE A 247 34.63 -15.41 8.27
N ASP A 248 35.60 -14.83 7.54
CA ASP A 248 35.61 -13.39 7.23
C ASP A 248 34.38 -12.98 6.41
N TYR A 249 34.05 -13.73 5.38
CA TYR A 249 32.84 -13.49 4.58
C TYR A 249 31.57 -13.61 5.43
N TRP A 250 31.42 -14.66 6.24
CA TRP A 250 30.24 -14.87 7.07
C TRP A 250 30.11 -13.84 8.18
N GLN A 251 31.19 -13.41 8.81
CA GLN A 251 31.15 -12.33 9.78
C GLN A 251 30.72 -11.00 9.15
N LYS A 252 31.15 -10.74 7.91
CA LYS A 252 30.71 -9.58 7.16
C LYS A 252 29.22 -9.69 6.81
N ALA A 253 28.75 -10.84 6.35
CA ALA A 253 27.33 -11.10 6.06
C ALA A 253 26.44 -10.86 7.27
N LEU A 254 26.84 -11.32 8.46
CA LEU A 254 26.10 -11.16 9.72
C LEU A 254 25.82 -9.71 10.11
N LYS A 255 26.58 -8.74 9.59
CA LYS A 255 26.35 -7.31 9.85
C LYS A 255 25.16 -6.74 9.06
N PHE A 256 24.80 -7.37 7.94
CA PHE A 256 23.82 -6.87 6.99
C PHE A 256 22.60 -7.78 6.83
N ILE A 257 22.66 -9.00 7.37
CA ILE A 257 21.56 -9.96 7.26
C ILE A 257 20.44 -9.62 8.24
N GLY A 258 19.21 -9.46 7.72
CA GLY A 258 18.05 -9.11 8.52
C GLY A 258 17.22 -10.31 9.00
N ASP A 259 17.40 -11.48 8.36
CA ASP A 259 16.63 -12.69 8.70
C ASP A 259 17.33 -13.50 9.81
N PRO A 260 16.65 -13.75 10.95
CA PRO A 260 17.23 -14.50 12.06
C PRO A 260 17.60 -15.95 11.72
N ASN A 261 16.86 -16.61 10.83
CA ASN A 261 17.13 -17.99 10.46
C ASN A 261 18.42 -18.09 9.64
N SER A 262 18.56 -17.23 8.65
CA SER A 262 19.79 -17.11 7.85
C SER A 262 20.98 -16.71 8.70
N ALA A 263 20.81 -15.78 9.64
CA ALA A 263 21.87 -15.42 10.58
C ALA A 263 22.30 -16.60 11.46
N ASN A 264 21.38 -17.43 11.92
CA ASN A 264 21.69 -18.62 12.71
C ASN A 264 22.43 -19.69 11.87
N ALA A 265 22.02 -19.88 10.61
CA ALA A 265 22.71 -20.80 9.71
C ALA A 265 24.16 -20.35 9.45
N ILE A 266 24.39 -19.06 9.24
CA ILE A 266 25.74 -18.49 9.07
C ILE A 266 26.58 -18.66 10.35
N ARG A 267 26.01 -18.40 11.53
CA ARG A 267 26.73 -18.65 12.80
C ARG A 267 27.13 -20.10 12.98
N ALA A 268 26.26 -21.03 12.59
CA ALA A 268 26.59 -22.45 12.61
C ALA A 268 27.75 -22.76 11.65
N GLY A 269 27.77 -22.16 10.45
CA GLY A 269 28.87 -22.25 9.50
C GLY A 269 30.20 -21.71 10.08
N VAL A 270 30.17 -20.53 10.69
CA VAL A 270 31.33 -19.96 11.39
C VAL A 270 31.85 -20.91 12.47
N SER A 271 30.97 -21.48 13.29
CA SER A 271 31.36 -22.41 14.35
C SER A 271 32.03 -23.68 13.81
N GLU A 272 31.53 -24.17 12.68
CA GLU A 272 32.13 -25.34 12.02
C GLU A 272 33.51 -25.01 11.42
N ALA A 273 33.64 -23.83 10.75
CA ALA A 273 34.91 -23.39 10.19
C ALA A 273 35.99 -23.21 11.28
N VAL A 274 35.61 -22.65 12.44
CA VAL A 274 36.52 -22.53 13.59
C VAL A 274 36.95 -23.92 14.07
N ARG A 275 36.05 -24.88 14.21
CA ARG A 275 36.40 -26.25 14.58
C ARG A 275 37.38 -26.90 13.58
N ARG A 276 37.26 -26.64 12.29
CA ARG A 276 38.13 -27.15 11.25
C ARG A 276 39.55 -26.55 11.37
N LEU A 277 39.64 -25.23 11.64
CA LEU A 277 40.94 -24.57 11.88
C LEU A 277 41.61 -25.08 13.16
N GLU A 278 40.86 -25.23 14.25
CA GLU A 278 41.38 -25.78 15.51
C GLU A 278 41.94 -27.23 15.32
N ALA A 279 41.23 -28.05 14.52
CA ALA A 279 41.69 -29.40 14.16
C ALA A 279 42.96 -29.39 13.33
N GLN A 280 43.23 -28.28 12.62
CA GLN A 280 44.51 -28.07 11.88
C GLN A 280 45.62 -27.49 12.76
N GLY A 281 45.34 -27.24 14.05
CA GLY A 281 46.30 -26.67 15.01
C GLY A 281 46.36 -25.15 14.95
N GLU A 282 45.42 -24.49 14.28
CA GLU A 282 45.33 -23.05 14.23
C GLU A 282 44.40 -22.53 15.33
N THR A 283 44.84 -21.53 16.07
CA THR A 283 44.00 -20.81 17.02
C THR A 283 43.37 -19.60 16.35
N VAL A 284 42.04 -19.49 16.44
CA VAL A 284 41.28 -18.37 15.87
C VAL A 284 40.49 -17.71 16.99
N ASP A 285 40.81 -16.46 17.28
CA ASP A 285 40.03 -15.67 18.22
C ASP A 285 38.85 -15.00 17.48
N VAL A 286 37.81 -15.79 17.22
CA VAL A 286 36.59 -15.32 16.55
C VAL A 286 35.49 -15.22 17.57
N ALA A 287 34.98 -14.00 17.77
CA ALA A 287 33.71 -13.81 18.45
C ALA A 287 32.61 -14.45 17.57
N VAL A 288 32.30 -15.71 17.81
CA VAL A 288 31.13 -16.38 17.20
C VAL A 288 29.90 -15.70 17.82
N GLY A 289 29.31 -14.75 17.10
CA GLY A 289 28.36 -13.78 17.57
C GLY A 289 27.14 -14.38 18.29
N GLY A 290 27.08 -14.13 19.56
CA GLY A 290 26.07 -14.33 20.55
C GLY A 290 26.71 -14.01 21.90
N PRO A 291 25.96 -13.65 22.95
CA PRO A 291 26.56 -13.50 24.27
C PRO A 291 27.19 -14.83 24.70
N SER A 292 28.50 -14.97 24.52
CA SER A 292 29.27 -16.11 24.97
C SER A 292 29.80 -15.82 26.38
N ILE A 293 29.59 -16.75 27.29
CA ILE A 293 30.20 -16.71 28.62
C ILE A 293 31.40 -17.65 28.55
N LYS A 294 32.60 -17.11 28.66
CA LYS A 294 33.80 -17.91 28.86
C LYS A 294 33.81 -18.35 30.34
N VAL A 295 33.66 -19.63 30.57
CA VAL A 295 33.70 -20.20 31.92
C VAL A 295 35.05 -20.94 32.03
N GLU A 296 35.90 -20.47 32.94
CA GLU A 296 37.12 -21.16 33.31
C GLU A 296 36.81 -21.97 34.60
N VAL A 297 36.99 -23.25 34.54
CA VAL A 297 36.73 -24.15 35.64
C VAL A 297 38.05 -24.73 36.13
N ASP A 298 38.44 -24.39 37.35
CA ASP A 298 39.57 -25.05 38.02
C ASP A 298 39.09 -25.92 39.19
N LEU A 299 39.68 -27.08 39.33
CA LEU A 299 39.37 -27.99 40.44
C LEU A 299 40.08 -27.53 41.68
N SER A 300 39.39 -27.43 42.80
CA SER A 300 40.03 -27.19 44.10
C SER A 300 41.10 -28.26 44.42
N ALA A 301 42.03 -27.92 45.24
CA ALA A 301 43.11 -28.88 45.64
C ALA A 301 42.56 -30.20 46.22
N ALA A 302 41.45 -30.12 46.98
CA ALA A 302 40.76 -31.31 47.52
C ALA A 302 40.09 -32.13 46.38
N ALA A 303 39.46 -31.47 45.38
CA ALA A 303 38.86 -32.18 44.24
C ALA A 303 39.94 -32.80 43.34
N LYS A 304 41.05 -32.11 43.08
CA LYS A 304 42.20 -32.67 42.35
C LYS A 304 42.78 -33.91 43.02
N ALA A 305 42.82 -33.93 44.39
CA ALA A 305 43.27 -35.10 45.12
C ALA A 305 42.29 -36.28 45.11
N ALA A 306 41.03 -36.05 44.88
CA ALA A 306 39.95 -37.02 44.87
C ALA A 306 39.56 -37.51 43.48
N THR A 307 40.10 -36.95 42.39
CA THR A 307 39.81 -37.27 40.98
C THR A 307 41.02 -37.90 40.31
N SER A 308 40.71 -38.81 39.37
CA SER A 308 41.68 -39.42 38.43
C SER A 308 41.78 -38.59 37.17
N PRO A 309 42.93 -38.58 36.45
CA PRO A 309 43.04 -37.91 35.14
C PRO A 309 42.05 -38.37 34.08
N THR A 310 41.39 -39.48 34.29
CA THR A 310 40.37 -40.09 33.39
C THR A 310 38.93 -39.75 33.82
N ASP A 311 38.71 -39.04 34.92
CA ASP A 311 37.36 -38.68 35.39
C ASP A 311 36.77 -37.59 34.54
N THR A 312 35.47 -37.74 34.25
CA THR A 312 34.72 -36.77 33.42
C THR A 312 34.08 -35.67 34.34
N VAL A 313 34.37 -34.43 34.04
CA VAL A 313 33.75 -33.30 34.74
C VAL A 313 32.55 -32.81 33.92
N PHE A 314 31.38 -32.77 34.54
CA PHE A 314 30.16 -32.26 33.93
C PHE A 314 29.94 -30.80 34.40
N ILE A 315 29.81 -29.88 33.42
CA ILE A 315 29.51 -28.47 33.65
C ILE A 315 28.08 -28.19 33.23
N PHE A 316 27.24 -27.72 34.13
CA PHE A 316 25.85 -27.37 33.85
C PHE A 316 25.65 -25.86 33.98
N ALA A 317 25.17 -25.23 32.87
CA ALA A 317 24.66 -23.88 32.92
C ALA A 317 23.13 -23.90 32.99
N ARG A 318 22.54 -23.24 33.95
CA ARG A 318 21.09 -23.07 34.11
C ARG A 318 20.74 -21.62 33.97
N ALA A 319 19.79 -21.26 33.10
CA ALA A 319 19.24 -19.93 33.06
C ALA A 319 18.60 -19.58 34.40
N PRO A 320 18.85 -18.37 34.94
CA PRO A 320 18.11 -17.90 36.10
C PRO A 320 16.63 -17.89 35.79
N GLN A 321 15.81 -18.47 36.67
CA GLN A 321 14.35 -18.45 36.55
C GLN A 321 13.89 -16.98 36.70
N GLY A 322 13.31 -16.42 35.67
CA GLY A 322 12.67 -15.11 35.75
C GLY A 322 12.86 -14.29 34.50
N GLY A 323 11.79 -14.19 33.67
CA GLY A 323 11.69 -13.31 32.56
C GLY A 323 10.60 -13.80 31.62
#